data_f9bd949fdf577d2fa566eb06ad39501f
#
_entry.id   f9bd949fdf577d2fa566eb06ad39501f
#
_cell.length_a   1.000
_cell.length_b   1.000
_cell.length_c   1.000
_cell.angle_alpha   90.00
_cell.angle_beta   90.00
_cell.angle_gamma   90.00
#
_symmetry.space_group_name_H-M   'P 1'
#
loop_
_entity.id
_entity.type
_entity.pdbx_description
1 polymer ?
#
loop_
_entity_poly.entity_id
_entity_poly.type
_entity_poly.pdbx_seq_one_letter_code
_entity_poly.pdbx_strand_id
1 'polypeptide(L)'
;RLIRLGRTGGVGGNVKKGQIHPGRSEEEKIHLFEAWNFEDVTGGADRESTKSCFERFEAELAKKYSAVTKADYEELIKRAPGLLIERVKVVRADWEHNRIVAAVKPWSEKKCPQLSAGYRKNITKFMDKKRILGTDLQIAEPEYIQIRVYADLELVAWYRDTEQVLKGKIRRYFEEFCSDFGSPVLYSGLYGFLDGLQGIRRIRSLTIDAAGQGILRNVNGDVFLPSAGLAVLEQIQLSVSYTG
;
A
#
# COMPACT_ATOMS: atom_id res chain seq x y z
N ARG A 1 3.65 10.02 43.28
CA ARG A 1 3.23 8.69 43.75
C ARG A 1 1.76 8.49 43.39
N LEU A 2 1.45 7.53 42.50
CA LEU A 2 0.07 7.24 42.13
C LEU A 2 -0.60 6.51 43.29
N ILE A 3 -1.66 7.10 43.87
CA ILE A 3 -2.30 6.58 45.07
C ILE A 3 -3.47 5.64 44.71
N ARG A 4 -4.17 5.86 43.64
CA ARG A 4 -5.31 5.02 43.23
C ARG A 4 -5.57 5.09 41.74
N LEU A 5 -5.75 3.97 41.07
CA LEU A 5 -6.18 3.85 39.69
C LEU A 5 -7.58 3.24 39.67
N GLY A 6 -8.57 4.03 39.24
CA GLY A 6 -9.89 3.50 38.90
C GLY A 6 -9.87 2.90 37.52
N ARG A 7 -10.36 1.67 37.37
CA ARG A 7 -10.63 1.07 36.08
C ARG A 7 -12.12 1.23 35.78
N THR A 8 -12.44 1.93 34.68
CA THR A 8 -13.78 1.88 34.09
C THR A 8 -13.74 0.90 32.92
N GLY A 9 -14.71 0.00 32.84
CA GLY A 9 -14.82 -0.95 31.74
C GLY A 9 -15.86 -0.50 30.70
N GLY A 10 -15.68 -0.89 29.45
CA GLY A 10 -16.66 -0.69 28.42
C GLY A 10 -16.74 0.71 27.82
N VAL A 11 -17.85 0.97 27.12
CA VAL A 11 -18.15 2.25 26.45
C VAL A 11 -18.22 3.42 27.45
N GLY A 12 -18.55 3.15 28.73
CA GLY A 12 -18.56 4.17 29.77
C GLY A 12 -17.19 4.83 30.05
N GLY A 13 -16.09 4.24 29.55
CA GLY A 13 -14.78 4.86 29.57
C GLY A 13 -14.53 5.90 28.49
N ASN A 14 -15.41 6.00 27.50
CA ASN A 14 -15.32 7.00 26.43
C ASN A 14 -15.92 8.31 26.94
N VAL A 15 -15.09 9.34 27.07
CA VAL A 15 -15.47 10.62 27.66
C VAL A 15 -15.10 11.73 26.69
N LYS A 16 -16.01 12.67 26.46
CA LYS A 16 -15.74 13.82 25.62
C LYS A 16 -14.74 14.77 26.27
N LYS A 17 -14.06 15.55 25.42
CA LYS A 17 -13.17 16.61 25.84
C LYS A 17 -13.78 17.47 26.93
N GLY A 18 -13.02 17.74 27.99
CA GLY A 18 -13.41 18.60 29.10
C GLY A 18 -14.39 17.98 30.12
N GLN A 19 -14.74 16.70 30.00
CA GLN A 19 -15.66 16.04 30.93
C GLN A 19 -14.98 15.35 32.14
N ILE A 20 -13.68 15.18 32.10
CA ILE A 20 -12.92 14.62 33.24
C ILE A 20 -12.58 15.78 34.15
N HIS A 21 -13.18 15.76 35.35
CA HIS A 21 -12.88 16.71 36.39
C HIS A 21 -12.28 15.98 37.61
N PRO A 22 -11.37 16.61 38.38
CA PRO A 22 -10.88 16.03 39.63
C PRO A 22 -12.04 15.88 40.60
N GLY A 23 -12.22 14.66 41.12
CA GLY A 23 -13.24 14.40 42.13
C GLY A 23 -12.93 15.17 43.42
N ARG A 24 -13.91 15.88 43.96
CA ARG A 24 -13.82 16.43 45.31
C ARG A 24 -13.95 15.27 46.32
N SER A 25 -12.86 14.88 46.96
CA SER A 25 -12.95 14.12 48.19
C SER A 25 -13.04 15.13 49.35
N GLU A 26 -14.05 14.99 50.18
CA GLU A 26 -14.27 15.91 51.33
C GLU A 26 -13.18 15.79 52.43
N GLU A 27 -12.31 14.78 52.36
CA GLU A 27 -11.37 14.47 53.43
C GLU A 27 -9.95 14.99 53.22
N GLU A 28 -9.57 15.49 52.07
CA GLU A 28 -8.22 16.04 51.85
C GLU A 28 -8.31 17.42 51.19
N LYS A 29 -7.96 18.47 51.98
CA LYS A 29 -7.64 19.81 51.45
C LYS A 29 -6.34 19.79 50.63
N ILE A 30 -6.28 19.00 49.63
CA ILE A 30 -5.22 19.08 48.64
C ILE A 30 -5.72 20.06 47.58
N HIS A 31 -5.05 21.18 47.41
CA HIS A 31 -5.21 22.04 46.25
C HIS A 31 -4.78 21.27 45.00
N LEU A 32 -5.69 20.48 44.48
CA LEU A 32 -5.51 19.82 43.18
C LEU A 32 -5.59 20.89 42.12
N PHE A 33 -4.55 20.95 41.28
CA PHE A 33 -4.55 21.72 40.07
C PHE A 33 -5.76 21.32 39.22
N GLU A 34 -6.32 22.25 38.48
CA GLU A 34 -7.37 21.94 37.48
C GLU A 34 -6.83 20.89 36.54
N ALA A 35 -7.53 19.78 36.43
CA ALA A 35 -7.20 18.69 35.53
C ALA A 35 -8.40 18.43 34.62
N TRP A 36 -8.18 18.44 33.32
CA TRP A 36 -9.17 18.08 32.32
C TRP A 36 -8.52 17.36 31.16
N ASN A 37 -9.32 16.58 30.43
CA ASN A 37 -8.85 15.94 29.20
C ASN A 37 -8.91 16.93 28.03
N PHE A 38 -7.80 17.08 27.31
CA PHE A 38 -7.66 17.99 26.16
C PHE A 38 -8.32 17.47 24.88
N GLU A 39 -8.52 16.16 24.80
CA GLU A 39 -9.09 15.46 23.65
C GLU A 39 -10.17 14.47 24.13
N ASP A 40 -10.98 13.99 23.17
CA ASP A 40 -11.94 12.93 23.45
C ASP A 40 -11.20 11.64 23.83
N VAL A 41 -11.58 11.03 24.94
CA VAL A 41 -11.07 9.72 25.34
C VAL A 41 -11.90 8.67 24.62
N THR A 42 -11.27 7.90 23.73
CA THR A 42 -11.89 6.86 22.91
C THR A 42 -11.20 5.51 23.13
N GLY A 43 -11.80 4.43 22.63
CA GLY A 43 -11.22 3.08 22.70
C GLY A 43 -11.85 2.19 23.78
N GLY A 44 -12.75 2.73 24.61
CA GLY A 44 -13.60 1.91 25.49
C GLY A 44 -14.63 1.14 24.67
N ALA A 45 -14.66 -0.18 24.83
CA ALA A 45 -15.65 -1.06 24.20
C ALA A 45 -16.27 -1.97 25.27
N ASP A 46 -17.56 -2.25 25.12
CA ASP A 46 -18.25 -3.20 25.98
C ASP A 46 -17.74 -4.62 25.73
N ARG A 47 -18.08 -5.52 26.66
CA ARG A 47 -17.71 -6.93 26.53
C ARG A 47 -18.22 -7.47 25.20
N GLU A 48 -17.33 -8.12 24.47
CA GLU A 48 -17.65 -8.78 23.21
C GLU A 48 -18.82 -9.73 23.36
N SER A 49 -19.77 -9.67 22.42
CA SER A 49 -20.88 -10.62 22.40
C SER A 49 -20.40 -12.03 22.03
N THR A 50 -21.11 -13.06 22.47
CA THR A 50 -20.78 -14.45 22.10
C THR A 50 -20.72 -14.63 20.59
N LYS A 51 -21.66 -13.99 19.84
CA LYS A 51 -21.68 -14.04 18.37
C LYS A 51 -20.42 -13.43 17.76
N SER A 52 -20.05 -12.23 18.20
CA SER A 52 -18.83 -11.55 17.72
C SER A 52 -17.56 -12.35 18.06
N CYS A 53 -17.53 -12.97 19.25
CA CYS A 53 -16.45 -13.86 19.64
C CYS A 53 -16.33 -15.08 18.72
N PHE A 54 -17.44 -15.70 18.34
CA PHE A 54 -17.46 -16.80 17.37
C PHE A 54 -17.01 -16.36 15.98
N GLU A 55 -17.51 -15.24 15.48
CA GLU A 55 -17.10 -14.69 14.19
C GLU A 55 -15.58 -14.40 14.16
N ARG A 56 -15.06 -13.83 15.24
CA ARG A 56 -13.61 -13.60 15.39
C ARG A 56 -12.83 -14.90 15.48
N PHE A 57 -13.35 -15.91 16.17
CA PHE A 57 -12.72 -17.22 16.27
C PHE A 57 -12.71 -17.96 14.93
N GLU A 58 -13.81 -17.94 14.18
CA GLU A 58 -13.87 -18.46 12.81
C GLU A 58 -12.88 -17.76 11.88
N ALA A 59 -12.82 -16.42 11.95
CA ALA A 59 -11.85 -15.64 11.20
C ALA A 59 -10.39 -15.96 11.59
N GLU A 60 -10.14 -16.24 12.88
CA GLU A 60 -8.81 -16.67 13.35
C GLU A 60 -8.45 -18.07 12.84
N LEU A 61 -9.40 -19.03 12.89
CA LEU A 61 -9.20 -20.37 12.35
C LEU A 61 -8.97 -20.38 10.83
N ALA A 62 -9.58 -19.43 10.11
CA ALA A 62 -9.39 -19.27 8.67
C ALA A 62 -8.00 -18.68 8.32
N LYS A 63 -7.27 -18.11 9.30
CA LYS A 63 -5.93 -17.58 9.06
C LYS A 63 -4.96 -18.70 8.72
N LYS A 64 -4.22 -18.47 7.65
CA LYS A 64 -3.15 -19.38 7.25
C LYS A 64 -1.94 -19.21 8.17
N TYR A 65 -1.53 -20.29 8.81
CA TYR A 65 -0.37 -20.30 9.70
C TYR A 65 0.90 -20.82 9.02
N SER A 66 0.75 -21.57 7.93
CA SER A 66 1.86 -22.15 7.17
C SER A 66 1.78 -21.74 5.71
N ALA A 67 2.93 -21.49 5.10
CA ALA A 67 3.05 -21.13 3.70
C ALA A 67 3.23 -22.41 2.86
N VAL A 68 2.27 -22.73 2.01
CA VAL A 68 2.29 -23.85 1.08
C VAL A 68 2.23 -23.36 -0.37
N THR A 69 1.31 -22.46 -0.67
CA THR A 69 1.12 -21.89 -2.00
C THR A 69 1.85 -20.54 -2.14
N LYS A 70 2.04 -20.07 -3.38
CA LYS A 70 2.59 -18.74 -3.65
C LYS A 70 1.82 -17.65 -2.89
N ALA A 71 0.49 -17.72 -2.93
CA ALA A 71 -0.39 -16.77 -2.24
C ALA A 71 -0.20 -16.80 -0.72
N ASP A 72 0.06 -17.96 -0.12
CA ASP A 72 0.32 -18.07 1.32
C ASP A 72 1.63 -17.36 1.69
N TYR A 73 2.69 -17.52 0.86
CA TYR A 73 3.94 -16.80 1.05
C TYR A 73 3.74 -15.30 0.97
N GLU A 74 3.03 -14.82 -0.05
CA GLU A 74 2.75 -13.39 -0.24
C GLU A 74 1.96 -12.82 0.95
N GLU A 75 0.92 -13.50 1.40
CA GLU A 75 0.09 -13.07 2.52
C GLU A 75 0.85 -13.08 3.85
N LEU A 76 1.59 -14.16 4.15
CA LEU A 76 2.33 -14.27 5.40
C LEU A 76 3.50 -13.29 5.46
N ILE A 77 4.25 -13.09 4.37
CA ILE A 77 5.31 -12.09 4.31
C ILE A 77 4.73 -10.70 4.58
N LYS A 78 3.58 -10.37 4.00
CA LYS A 78 2.93 -9.07 4.21
C LYS A 78 2.51 -8.84 5.67
N ARG A 79 2.29 -9.91 6.42
CA ARG A 79 1.94 -9.89 7.86
C ARG A 79 3.15 -9.97 8.79
N ALA A 80 4.39 -9.86 8.29
CA ALA A 80 5.59 -9.94 9.12
C ALA A 80 5.57 -8.84 10.21
N PRO A 81 5.67 -9.23 11.50
CA PRO A 81 5.50 -8.29 12.61
C PRO A 81 6.61 -7.24 12.64
N GLY A 82 6.23 -5.99 12.93
CA GLY A 82 7.16 -4.87 13.02
C GLY A 82 7.69 -4.36 11.69
N LEU A 83 7.14 -4.84 10.56
CA LEU A 83 7.50 -4.40 9.22
C LEU A 83 6.28 -3.82 8.50
N LEU A 84 6.46 -2.69 7.84
CA LEU A 84 5.46 -2.10 6.94
C LEU A 84 5.79 -2.49 5.51
N ILE A 85 5.09 -3.48 5.00
CA ILE A 85 5.29 -4.01 3.65
C ILE A 85 4.15 -3.55 2.76
N GLU A 86 4.48 -2.81 1.70
CA GLU A 86 3.50 -2.29 0.77
C GLU A 86 3.03 -3.38 -0.19
N ARG A 87 3.99 -4.08 -0.83
CA ARG A 87 3.70 -5.12 -1.82
C ARG A 87 4.66 -6.30 -1.71
N VAL A 88 4.13 -7.47 -1.99
CA VAL A 88 4.89 -8.73 -2.06
C VAL A 88 4.42 -9.51 -3.26
N LYS A 89 5.34 -10.13 -3.97
CA LYS A 89 5.05 -11.07 -5.06
C LYS A 89 6.04 -12.20 -5.07
N VAL A 90 5.56 -13.43 -5.15
CA VAL A 90 6.40 -14.58 -5.45
C VAL A 90 6.72 -14.59 -6.94
N VAL A 91 7.93 -14.16 -7.28
CA VAL A 91 8.39 -13.98 -8.66
C VAL A 91 8.93 -15.26 -9.27
N ARG A 92 9.43 -16.16 -8.44
CA ARG A 92 9.92 -17.48 -8.85
C ARG A 92 9.51 -18.52 -7.81
N ALA A 93 8.99 -19.63 -8.27
CA ALA A 93 8.77 -20.82 -7.44
C ALA A 93 9.26 -22.04 -8.23
N ASP A 94 10.33 -22.63 -7.74
CA ASP A 94 10.92 -23.86 -8.23
C ASP A 94 10.62 -24.95 -7.20
N TRP A 95 9.56 -25.69 -7.48
CA TRP A 95 9.08 -26.73 -6.57
C TRP A 95 9.94 -27.99 -6.60
N GLU A 96 10.71 -28.22 -7.68
CA GLU A 96 11.60 -29.37 -7.79
C GLU A 96 12.81 -29.21 -6.86
N HIS A 97 13.33 -27.98 -6.75
CA HIS A 97 14.47 -27.67 -5.87
C HIS A 97 14.03 -26.96 -4.56
N ASN A 98 12.72 -26.95 -4.27
CA ASN A 98 12.15 -26.29 -3.09
C ASN A 98 12.63 -24.83 -2.89
N ARG A 99 12.79 -24.09 -3.98
CA ARG A 99 13.27 -22.70 -3.93
C ARG A 99 12.16 -21.72 -4.28
N ILE A 100 11.98 -20.72 -3.44
CA ILE A 100 11.01 -19.64 -3.63
C ILE A 100 11.73 -18.31 -3.55
N VAL A 101 11.46 -17.44 -4.53
CA VAL A 101 11.97 -16.07 -4.55
C VAL A 101 10.76 -15.12 -4.46
N ALA A 102 10.73 -14.31 -3.42
CA ALA A 102 9.70 -13.31 -3.20
C ALA A 102 10.30 -11.90 -3.30
N ALA A 103 9.78 -11.09 -4.23
CA ALA A 103 10.09 -9.67 -4.30
C ALA A 103 9.23 -8.90 -3.29
N VAL A 104 9.86 -8.03 -2.52
CA VAL A 104 9.22 -7.30 -1.43
C VAL A 104 9.50 -5.81 -1.56
N LYS A 105 8.44 -5.01 -1.69
CA LYS A 105 8.51 -3.55 -1.63
C LYS A 105 8.15 -3.09 -0.22
N PRO A 106 9.09 -2.52 0.56
CA PRO A 106 8.75 -1.91 1.83
C PRO A 106 7.93 -0.64 1.60
N TRP A 107 7.06 -0.32 2.54
CA TRP A 107 6.38 0.97 2.55
C TRP A 107 7.38 2.08 2.82
N SER A 108 7.33 3.13 2.02
CA SER A 108 8.19 4.30 2.17
C SER A 108 7.63 5.48 1.37
N GLU A 109 7.92 6.69 1.81
CA GLU A 109 7.64 7.91 1.04
C GLU A 109 8.52 8.04 -0.23
N LYS A 110 9.64 7.31 -0.27
CA LYS A 110 10.51 7.25 -1.45
C LYS A 110 9.85 6.44 -2.55
N LYS A 111 9.95 6.89 -3.79
CA LYS A 111 9.40 6.16 -4.97
C LYS A 111 10.02 4.78 -5.17
N CYS A 112 11.34 4.66 -4.93
CA CYS A 112 12.11 3.43 -5.12
C CYS A 112 12.82 3.06 -3.82
N PRO A 113 12.10 2.55 -2.80
CA PRO A 113 12.74 2.16 -1.54
C PRO A 113 13.56 0.89 -1.71
N GLN A 114 14.77 0.89 -1.13
CA GLN A 114 15.64 -0.27 -1.09
C GLN A 114 15.34 -1.13 0.14
N LEU A 115 15.56 -2.42 0.00
CA LEU A 115 15.35 -3.39 1.07
C LEU A 115 16.63 -3.56 1.91
N SER A 116 16.62 -3.09 3.14
CA SER A 116 17.80 -3.25 4.01
C SER A 116 18.05 -4.72 4.38
N ALA A 117 19.31 -5.05 4.69
CA ALA A 117 19.68 -6.38 5.16
C ALA A 117 18.93 -6.82 6.43
N GLY A 118 18.68 -5.88 7.35
CA GLY A 118 17.87 -6.11 8.55
C GLY A 118 16.42 -6.46 8.23
N TYR A 119 15.84 -5.79 7.24
CA TYR A 119 14.48 -6.05 6.77
C TYR A 119 14.35 -7.47 6.21
N ARG A 120 15.28 -7.87 5.33
CA ARG A 120 15.33 -9.23 4.77
C ARG A 120 15.48 -10.28 5.87
N LYS A 121 16.42 -10.09 6.81
CA LYS A 121 16.65 -11.00 7.93
C LYS A 121 15.39 -11.18 8.79
N ASN A 122 14.65 -10.12 9.09
CA ASN A 122 13.45 -10.20 9.89
C ASN A 122 12.34 -10.97 9.17
N ILE A 123 12.14 -10.74 7.86
CA ILE A 123 11.19 -11.51 7.06
C ILE A 123 11.57 -12.99 7.05
N THR A 124 12.82 -13.32 6.76
CA THR A 124 13.29 -14.71 6.70
C THR A 124 13.10 -15.40 8.06
N LYS A 125 13.50 -14.76 9.16
CA LYS A 125 13.33 -15.31 10.52
C LYS A 125 11.86 -15.56 10.87
N PHE A 126 10.96 -14.69 10.42
CA PHE A 126 9.52 -14.87 10.62
C PHE A 126 9.00 -16.04 9.79
N MET A 127 9.41 -16.13 8.52
CA MET A 127 8.97 -17.16 7.59
C MET A 127 9.57 -18.53 7.88
N ASP A 128 10.75 -18.61 8.51
CA ASP A 128 11.37 -19.88 8.91
C ASP A 128 10.48 -20.75 9.81
N LYS A 129 9.61 -20.11 10.58
CA LYS A 129 8.62 -20.80 11.45
C LYS A 129 7.33 -21.18 10.72
N LYS A 130 7.16 -20.74 9.48
CA LYS A 130 5.89 -20.82 8.75
C LYS A 130 6.01 -21.51 7.39
N ARG A 131 7.20 -21.56 6.81
CA ARG A 131 7.47 -22.23 5.54
C ARG A 131 7.56 -23.75 5.71
N ILE A 132 7.33 -24.47 4.63
CA ILE A 132 7.55 -25.91 4.60
C ILE A 132 9.02 -26.20 4.88
N LEU A 133 9.28 -27.25 5.65
CA LEU A 133 10.62 -27.71 5.96
C LEU A 133 11.39 -28.05 4.65
N GLY A 134 12.62 -27.60 4.55
CA GLY A 134 13.46 -27.81 3.36
C GLY A 134 13.23 -26.79 2.23
N THR A 135 12.32 -25.82 2.36
CA THR A 135 12.15 -24.77 1.36
C THR A 135 13.19 -23.67 1.56
N ASP A 136 13.92 -23.31 0.49
CA ASP A 136 14.81 -22.15 0.45
C ASP A 136 14.01 -20.90 0.04
N LEU A 137 13.83 -19.95 0.98
CA LEU A 137 13.15 -18.69 0.73
C LEU A 137 14.15 -17.56 0.57
N GLN A 138 14.19 -16.97 -0.61
CA GLN A 138 15.00 -15.80 -0.92
C GLN A 138 14.11 -14.55 -1.02
N ILE A 139 14.49 -13.51 -0.31
CA ILE A 139 13.81 -12.21 -0.37
C ILE A 139 14.62 -11.30 -1.30
N ALA A 140 13.99 -10.94 -2.42
CA ALA A 140 14.56 -10.07 -3.44
C ALA A 140 14.01 -8.64 -3.34
N GLU A 141 14.78 -7.70 -3.88
CA GLU A 141 14.33 -6.33 -4.11
C GLU A 141 13.47 -6.24 -5.37
N PRO A 142 12.55 -5.26 -5.44
CA PRO A 142 11.87 -4.94 -6.68
C PRO A 142 12.86 -4.42 -7.74
N GLU A 143 12.59 -4.75 -8.98
CA GLU A 143 13.25 -4.14 -10.14
C GLU A 143 12.44 -2.91 -10.55
N TYR A 144 12.91 -1.71 -10.22
CA TYR A 144 12.19 -0.48 -10.55
C TYR A 144 12.40 -0.11 -12.02
N ILE A 145 11.32 -0.16 -12.79
CA ILE A 145 11.31 0.19 -14.20
C ILE A 145 10.80 1.62 -14.35
N GLN A 146 11.66 2.50 -14.83
CA GLN A 146 11.33 3.91 -15.04
C GLN A 146 10.45 4.07 -16.28
N ILE A 147 9.27 4.63 -16.11
CA ILE A 147 8.31 4.88 -17.18
C ILE A 147 8.26 6.38 -17.45
N ARG A 148 8.34 6.75 -18.72
CA ARG A 148 8.16 8.10 -19.22
C ARG A 148 7.00 8.14 -20.20
N VAL A 149 6.11 9.08 -20.03
CA VAL A 149 4.93 9.25 -20.88
C VAL A 149 5.05 10.57 -21.62
N TYR A 150 4.91 10.50 -22.94
CA TYR A 150 4.86 11.67 -23.83
C TYR A 150 3.52 11.65 -24.53
N ALA A 151 2.74 12.73 -24.40
CA ALA A 151 1.46 12.83 -25.08
C ALA A 151 1.25 14.23 -25.68
N ASP A 152 0.71 14.28 -26.89
CA ASP A 152 0.24 15.50 -27.55
C ASP A 152 -1.28 15.44 -27.60
N LEU A 153 -1.92 16.36 -26.88
CA LEU A 153 -3.35 16.38 -26.65
C LEU A 153 -3.99 17.63 -27.23
N GLU A 154 -5.06 17.44 -27.97
CA GLU A 154 -5.92 18.50 -28.46
C GLU A 154 -7.14 18.61 -27.53
N LEU A 155 -7.28 19.75 -26.87
CA LEU A 155 -8.35 20.02 -25.93
C LEU A 155 -9.42 20.91 -26.55
N VAL A 156 -10.66 20.76 -26.05
CA VAL A 156 -11.73 21.68 -26.41
C VAL A 156 -11.53 23.03 -25.72
N ALA A 157 -11.94 24.12 -26.40
CA ALA A 157 -11.66 25.50 -25.94
C ALA A 157 -12.23 25.83 -24.54
N TRP A 158 -13.31 25.17 -24.14
CA TRP A 158 -13.91 25.39 -22.80
C TRP A 158 -13.23 24.59 -21.68
N TYR A 159 -12.33 23.66 -22.01
CA TYR A 159 -11.65 22.85 -21.01
C TYR A 159 -10.62 23.69 -20.23
N ARG A 160 -10.78 23.71 -18.92
CA ARG A 160 -9.99 24.59 -18.04
C ARG A 160 -9.00 23.86 -17.14
N ASP A 161 -8.92 22.54 -17.23
CA ASP A 161 -7.94 21.80 -16.47
C ASP A 161 -6.53 22.19 -16.93
N THR A 162 -5.70 22.50 -15.96
CA THR A 162 -4.30 22.80 -16.23
C THR A 162 -3.54 21.52 -16.61
N GLU A 163 -2.42 21.68 -17.28
CA GLU A 163 -1.49 20.58 -17.56
C GLU A 163 -1.15 19.76 -16.30
N GLN A 164 -1.09 20.42 -15.14
CA GLN A 164 -0.83 19.78 -13.86
C GLN A 164 -1.96 18.83 -13.42
N VAL A 165 -3.20 19.19 -13.64
CA VAL A 165 -4.37 18.34 -13.35
C VAL A 165 -4.36 17.10 -14.24
N LEU A 166 -4.06 17.26 -15.54
CA LEU A 166 -3.91 16.13 -16.47
C LEU A 166 -2.77 15.19 -16.06
N LYS A 167 -1.62 15.75 -15.68
CA LYS A 167 -0.51 14.96 -15.13
C LYS A 167 -0.92 14.20 -13.85
N GLY A 168 -1.73 14.84 -13.00
CA GLY A 168 -2.29 14.20 -11.79
C GLY A 168 -3.20 13.02 -12.14
N LYS A 169 -4.08 13.16 -13.13
CA LYS A 169 -4.95 12.06 -13.62
C LYS A 169 -4.13 10.89 -14.17
N ILE A 170 -3.08 11.16 -14.94
CA ILE A 170 -2.17 10.11 -15.46
C ILE A 170 -1.44 9.41 -14.31
N ARG A 171 -0.94 10.14 -13.30
CA ARG A 171 -0.31 9.53 -12.12
C ARG A 171 -1.26 8.56 -11.42
N ARG A 172 -2.51 9.00 -11.20
CA ARG A 172 -3.53 8.16 -10.58
C ARG A 172 -3.82 6.89 -11.39
N TYR A 173 -3.87 6.99 -12.73
CA TYR A 173 -3.99 5.82 -13.59
C TYR A 173 -2.85 4.81 -13.35
N PHE A 174 -1.60 5.28 -13.28
CA PHE A 174 -0.46 4.41 -13.02
C PHE A 174 -0.51 3.79 -11.62
N GLU A 175 -0.94 4.54 -10.61
CA GLU A 175 -1.10 4.04 -9.24
C GLU A 175 -2.19 2.96 -9.15
N GLU A 176 -3.24 3.08 -9.93
CA GLU A 176 -4.38 2.16 -9.91
C GLU A 176 -4.14 0.91 -10.77
N PHE A 177 -3.60 1.06 -11.96
CA PHE A 177 -3.54 -0.03 -12.95
C PHE A 177 -2.14 -0.61 -13.18
N CYS A 178 -1.06 0.12 -12.90
CA CYS A 178 0.30 -0.28 -13.25
C CYS A 178 1.20 -0.48 -12.01
N SER A 179 0.64 -0.49 -10.82
CA SER A 179 1.42 -0.47 -9.58
C SER A 179 1.79 -1.84 -9.04
N ASP A 180 1.29 -2.93 -9.63
CA ASP A 180 1.58 -4.30 -9.19
C ASP A 180 2.84 -4.87 -9.87
N PHE A 181 3.47 -5.85 -9.19
CA PHE A 181 4.62 -6.56 -9.75
C PHE A 181 4.30 -7.26 -11.06
N GLY A 182 5.12 -7.01 -12.08
CA GLY A 182 4.97 -7.60 -13.41
C GLY A 182 3.75 -7.11 -14.20
N SER A 183 3.03 -6.10 -13.71
CA SER A 183 1.90 -5.52 -14.43
C SER A 183 2.37 -4.84 -15.71
N PRO A 184 1.81 -5.19 -16.87
CA PRO A 184 2.16 -4.54 -18.11
C PRO A 184 1.65 -3.10 -18.13
N VAL A 185 2.39 -2.21 -18.77
CA VAL A 185 1.94 -0.87 -19.11
C VAL A 185 1.40 -0.92 -20.54
N LEU A 186 0.07 -0.98 -20.65
CA LEU A 186 -0.60 -1.13 -21.94
C LEU A 186 -0.82 0.24 -22.59
N TYR A 187 -0.35 0.38 -23.83
CA TYR A 187 -0.60 1.57 -24.64
C TYR A 187 -2.10 1.82 -24.82
N SER A 188 -2.83 0.76 -25.20
CA SER A 188 -4.27 0.84 -25.40
C SER A 188 -5.03 1.23 -24.12
N GLY A 189 -4.58 0.75 -22.96
CA GLY A 189 -5.17 1.10 -21.66
C GLY A 189 -5.00 2.59 -21.33
N LEU A 190 -3.78 3.12 -21.49
CA LEU A 190 -3.52 4.53 -21.25
C LEU A 190 -4.20 5.42 -22.31
N TYR A 191 -4.21 4.99 -23.57
CA TYR A 191 -4.92 5.69 -24.63
C TYR A 191 -6.43 5.78 -24.33
N GLY A 192 -7.08 4.65 -24.02
CA GLY A 192 -8.50 4.61 -23.67
C GLY A 192 -8.85 5.42 -22.42
N PHE A 193 -7.95 5.41 -21.43
CA PHE A 193 -8.11 6.28 -20.26
C PHE A 193 -8.09 7.77 -20.62
N LEU A 194 -7.13 8.19 -21.44
CA LEU A 194 -7.02 9.58 -21.91
C LEU A 194 -8.21 9.97 -22.79
N ASP A 195 -8.60 9.11 -23.73
CA ASP A 195 -9.73 9.35 -24.63
C ASP A 195 -11.07 9.48 -23.87
N GLY A 196 -11.21 8.75 -22.77
CA GLY A 196 -12.38 8.84 -21.87
C GLY A 196 -12.42 10.10 -20.98
N LEU A 197 -11.37 10.92 -20.94
CA LEU A 197 -11.37 12.13 -20.14
C LEU A 197 -12.19 13.24 -20.83
N GLN A 198 -13.13 13.81 -20.09
CA GLN A 198 -13.90 14.96 -20.58
C GLN A 198 -12.94 16.10 -20.94
N GLY A 199 -13.14 16.68 -22.10
CA GLY A 199 -12.36 17.82 -22.57
C GLY A 199 -11.19 17.47 -23.49
N ILE A 200 -10.77 16.23 -23.61
CA ILE A 200 -9.84 15.78 -24.65
C ILE A 200 -10.66 15.54 -25.91
N ARG A 201 -10.34 16.29 -26.98
CA ARG A 201 -10.98 16.14 -28.28
C ARG A 201 -10.28 15.07 -29.13
N ARG A 202 -8.94 15.05 -29.05
CA ARG A 202 -8.12 14.15 -29.83
C ARG A 202 -6.74 13.95 -29.17
N ILE A 203 -6.26 12.73 -29.25
CA ILE A 203 -4.88 12.38 -28.92
C ILE A 203 -4.09 12.36 -30.23
N ARG A 204 -3.18 13.32 -30.44
CA ARG A 204 -2.35 13.42 -31.64
C ARG A 204 -1.22 12.41 -31.63
N SER A 205 -0.59 12.27 -30.47
CA SER A 205 0.43 11.25 -30.25
C SER A 205 0.45 10.82 -28.79
N LEU A 206 0.79 9.56 -28.57
CA LEU A 206 1.05 8.99 -27.25
C LEU A 206 2.27 8.08 -27.40
N THR A 207 3.25 8.25 -26.53
CA THR A 207 4.43 7.39 -26.49
C THR A 207 4.73 7.03 -25.04
N ILE A 208 4.95 5.74 -24.81
CA ILE A 208 5.36 5.21 -23.51
C ILE A 208 6.79 4.72 -23.66
N ASP A 209 7.71 5.37 -22.98
CA ASP A 209 9.09 4.92 -22.91
C ASP A 209 9.36 4.27 -21.57
N ALA A 210 10.22 3.23 -21.56
CA ALA A 210 10.56 2.48 -20.36
C ALA A 210 12.06 2.20 -20.34
N ALA A 211 12.68 2.41 -19.20
CA ALA A 211 14.09 2.14 -18.95
C ALA A 211 14.27 1.19 -17.77
N GLY A 212 14.97 0.07 -18.01
CA GLY A 212 15.21 -0.97 -17.01
C GLY A 212 15.70 -2.26 -17.67
N GLN A 213 15.97 -3.28 -16.87
CA GLN A 213 16.37 -4.59 -17.38
C GLN A 213 15.15 -5.50 -17.58
N GLY A 214 15.25 -6.44 -18.53
CA GLY A 214 14.22 -7.47 -18.73
C GLY A 214 12.89 -6.97 -19.28
N ILE A 215 12.85 -5.76 -19.85
CA ILE A 215 11.65 -5.18 -20.44
C ILE A 215 11.44 -5.79 -21.82
N LEU A 216 10.19 -6.18 -22.13
CA LEU A 216 9.77 -6.58 -23.46
C LEU A 216 8.79 -5.54 -23.99
N ARG A 217 8.94 -5.18 -25.27
CA ARG A 217 8.02 -4.28 -25.98
C ARG A 217 7.40 -4.99 -27.15
N ASN A 218 6.12 -4.77 -27.37
CA ASN A 218 5.47 -5.24 -28.58
C ASN A 218 5.35 -4.11 -29.61
N VAL A 219 4.91 -4.48 -30.82
CA VAL A 219 4.70 -3.54 -31.93
C VAL A 219 3.58 -2.52 -31.66
N ASN A 220 2.70 -2.81 -30.72
CA ASN A 220 1.59 -1.92 -30.33
C ASN A 220 2.01 -0.84 -29.32
N GLY A 221 3.27 -0.87 -28.86
CA GLY A 221 3.79 0.07 -27.87
C GLY A 221 3.55 -0.34 -26.41
N ASP A 222 3.02 -1.54 -26.15
CA ASP A 222 2.87 -2.06 -24.80
C ASP A 222 4.23 -2.43 -24.20
N VAL A 223 4.38 -2.19 -22.91
CA VAL A 223 5.58 -2.47 -22.16
C VAL A 223 5.28 -3.58 -21.15
N PHE A 224 5.93 -4.72 -21.31
CA PHE A 224 5.83 -5.85 -20.37
C PHE A 224 7.02 -5.83 -19.42
N LEU A 225 6.72 -5.87 -18.14
CA LEU A 225 7.71 -5.84 -17.07
C LEU A 225 8.12 -7.28 -16.68
N PRO A 226 9.36 -7.48 -16.21
CA PRO A 226 9.75 -8.74 -15.60
C PRO A 226 8.92 -9.02 -14.34
N SER A 227 8.84 -10.27 -13.90
CA SER A 227 7.99 -10.68 -12.77
C SER A 227 8.32 -9.96 -11.45
N ALA A 228 9.58 -9.52 -11.26
CA ALA A 228 10.01 -8.68 -10.13
C ALA A 228 9.92 -7.18 -10.44
N GLY A 229 9.49 -6.81 -11.65
CA GLY A 229 9.44 -5.43 -12.13
C GLY A 229 8.28 -4.65 -11.52
N LEU A 230 8.56 -3.42 -11.12
CA LEU A 230 7.55 -2.43 -10.71
C LEU A 230 7.69 -1.19 -11.57
N ALA A 231 6.59 -0.79 -12.21
CA ALA A 231 6.54 0.46 -12.95
C ALA A 231 6.64 1.66 -12.00
N VAL A 232 7.58 2.56 -12.28
CA VAL A 232 7.72 3.83 -11.56
C VAL A 232 7.62 4.96 -12.56
N LEU A 233 6.58 5.75 -12.46
CA LEU A 233 6.38 6.91 -13.32
C LEU A 233 7.41 7.99 -12.98
N GLU A 234 8.40 8.15 -13.87
CA GLU A 234 9.49 9.12 -13.71
C GLU A 234 9.07 10.48 -14.24
N GLN A 235 8.58 10.53 -15.49
CA GLN A 235 8.30 11.77 -16.19
C GLN A 235 6.99 11.67 -16.97
N ILE A 236 6.24 12.80 -16.96
CA ILE A 236 5.10 13.02 -17.84
C ILE A 236 5.35 14.33 -18.58
N GLN A 237 5.46 14.25 -19.89
CA GLN A 237 5.58 15.40 -20.77
C GLN A 237 4.32 15.51 -21.63
N LEU A 238 3.59 16.59 -21.43
CA LEU A 238 2.36 16.87 -22.19
C LEU A 238 2.60 18.08 -23.10
N SER A 239 2.17 17.96 -24.35
CA SER A 239 1.95 19.06 -25.26
C SER A 239 0.46 19.25 -25.40
N VAL A 240 -0.03 20.46 -25.19
CA VAL A 240 -1.46 20.76 -25.17
C VAL A 240 -1.74 21.85 -26.18
N SER A 241 -2.68 21.59 -27.09
CA SER A 241 -3.22 22.55 -28.04
C SER A 241 -4.73 22.69 -27.85
N TYR A 242 -5.25 23.90 -28.04
CA TYR A 242 -6.69 24.18 -27.92
C TYR A 242 -7.25 24.40 -29.30
N THR A 243 -8.40 23.80 -29.56
CA THR A 243 -9.17 24.07 -30.78
C THR A 243 -10.36 24.93 -30.45
N GLY A 244 -10.49 26.02 -31.18
CA GLY A 244 -11.64 26.89 -31.10
C GLY A 244 -12.91 26.24 -31.67
#